data_63ef66ccf7acbfc30a6978d718824f66
#
_entry.id   63ef66ccf7acbfc30a6978d718824f66
#
_cell.length_a   1.000
_cell.length_b   1.000
_cell.length_c   1.000
_cell.angle_alpha   90.00
_cell.angle_beta   90.00
_cell.angle_gamma   90.00
#
_symmetry.space_group_name_H-M   'P 1'
#
loop_
_entity.id
_entity.type
_entity.pdbx_description
1 polymer ?
#
loop_
_entity_poly.entity_id
_entity_poly.type
_entity_poly.pdbx_seq_one_letter_code
_entity_poly.pdbx_strand_id
1 'polypeptide(L)'
;MDLALNFKHYIKLGQCFSAYTPKPGSHDDGPSCGPFYGGIGAPAFSRSFTGSFNRWHLQPGYHGCRDISSALLLVWWKLKGHRPKCRVLSLQDPEVEGVKAMKESQLQVGILFPFTIEHYSAADMPMDLYLRFFSPLVPEDLVPEDPEAAALPVMYIDVELHNRTDSEVKTGVALFWPNQLGRRQALDASEQQTDCSWPARSNYGNINLPAEFSAEFSSSVLSSGGAGVDGFSTKLPSTGLLSSVVVQTRTPDRPVVRDMEGEVLLCAYSHNDEEELRRGAAKTVFSRELTFKTEANGTGIAPEAQPYTFPWVANYFAEHGMLPESEESWIARCHEGIGSAVASSSTVQAQHTEHAHFLLVHDIPIIEFGGGRNWGRAYCSQFGGDGRNAVHIASFAIAHKDEWQGRIEKWQQQIQQRLADGNGNRVFAGLLINDLYFLMGGGTAWVSGTTLVEDTTADPVLGNGSHFALLEGFDTGYYYYNTFDLWVYAFPAFLSGWPGLAESVFEDYLRAVDLQDETTRIIYRPAERRQVLTAGKIPHDLGSAMEDPWHDLNGYSWRDDPNVWLDHN
;
A
#
# COMPACT_ATOMS: atom_id res chain seq x y z
N MET A 1 -22.12 -6.42 3.14
CA MET A 1 -22.01 -6.51 1.66
C MET A 1 -21.66 -7.95 1.28
N ASP A 2 -22.22 -8.49 0.19
CA ASP A 2 -22.00 -9.89 -0.25
C ASP A 2 -20.83 -9.92 -1.25
N LEU A 3 -19.64 -10.32 -0.77
CA LEU A 3 -18.44 -10.40 -1.61
C LEU A 3 -18.57 -11.49 -2.70
N ALA A 4 -19.28 -12.58 -2.40
CA ALA A 4 -19.54 -13.62 -3.39
C ALA A 4 -20.40 -13.10 -4.55
N LEU A 5 -21.34 -12.20 -4.29
CA LEU A 5 -22.15 -11.59 -5.35
C LEU A 5 -21.30 -10.63 -6.21
N ASN A 6 -20.45 -9.83 -5.61
CA ASN A 6 -19.53 -8.95 -6.32
C ASN A 6 -18.53 -9.75 -7.16
N PHE A 7 -17.99 -10.83 -6.63
CA PHE A 7 -17.13 -11.73 -7.39
C PHE A 7 -17.81 -12.30 -8.64
N LYS A 8 -19.07 -12.74 -8.51
CA LYS A 8 -19.87 -13.19 -9.67
C LYS A 8 -20.11 -12.09 -10.69
N HIS A 9 -20.21 -10.83 -10.24
CA HIS A 9 -20.29 -9.68 -11.13
C HIS A 9 -18.98 -9.50 -11.93
N TYR A 10 -17.81 -9.62 -11.30
CA TYR A 10 -16.52 -9.53 -11.99
C TYR A 10 -16.33 -10.65 -13.01
N ILE A 11 -16.78 -11.86 -12.72
CA ILE A 11 -16.82 -12.96 -13.71
C ILE A 11 -17.64 -12.55 -14.95
N LYS A 12 -18.82 -11.94 -14.77
CA LYS A 12 -19.65 -11.48 -15.89
C LYS A 12 -19.02 -10.36 -16.71
N LEU A 13 -18.16 -9.57 -16.09
CA LEU A 13 -17.38 -8.55 -16.77
C LEU A 13 -16.13 -9.12 -17.46
N GLY A 14 -15.83 -10.40 -17.32
CA GLY A 14 -14.61 -11.01 -17.84
C GLY A 14 -13.34 -10.58 -17.08
N GLN A 15 -13.49 -10.02 -15.89
CA GLN A 15 -12.40 -9.50 -15.06
C GLN A 15 -12.10 -10.46 -13.89
N CYS A 16 -12.07 -11.75 -14.17
CA CYS A 16 -11.74 -12.80 -13.21
C CYS A 16 -10.69 -13.74 -13.81
N PHE A 17 -9.63 -13.97 -13.07
CA PHE A 17 -8.45 -14.69 -13.49
C PHE A 17 -8.17 -15.87 -12.56
N SER A 18 -7.68 -16.98 -13.12
CA SER A 18 -7.12 -18.07 -12.31
C SER A 18 -5.76 -17.65 -11.78
N ALA A 19 -5.47 -18.03 -10.54
CA ALA A 19 -4.13 -17.89 -10.00
C ALA A 19 -3.12 -18.69 -10.83
N TYR A 20 -1.93 -18.20 -10.93
CA TYR A 20 -0.84 -18.88 -11.63
C TYR A 20 0.50 -18.59 -10.96
N THR A 21 1.43 -19.53 -11.12
CA THR A 21 2.82 -19.36 -10.69
C THR A 21 3.63 -18.86 -11.87
N PRO A 22 4.31 -17.71 -11.76
CA PRO A 22 5.18 -17.20 -12.82
C PRO A 22 6.27 -18.24 -13.18
N LYS A 23 6.64 -18.29 -14.44
CA LYS A 23 7.75 -19.15 -14.88
C LYS A 23 9.07 -18.63 -14.29
N PRO A 24 9.98 -19.52 -13.85
CA PRO A 24 11.30 -19.10 -13.41
C PRO A 24 12.01 -18.24 -14.46
N GLY A 25 12.55 -17.09 -14.04
CA GLY A 25 13.23 -16.14 -14.93
C GLY A 25 12.30 -15.23 -15.74
N SER A 26 10.97 -15.28 -15.54
CA SER A 26 10.08 -14.25 -16.06
C SER A 26 10.23 -12.99 -15.20
N HIS A 27 10.28 -11.83 -15.87
CA HIS A 27 10.18 -10.55 -15.16
C HIS A 27 8.79 -10.42 -14.51
N ASP A 28 8.78 -9.86 -13.32
CA ASP A 28 7.53 -9.62 -12.59
C ASP A 28 6.87 -8.30 -13.01
N ASP A 29 7.05 -7.90 -14.25
CA ASP A 29 6.49 -6.69 -14.81
C ASP A 29 5.13 -6.93 -15.45
N GLY A 30 4.23 -5.98 -15.25
CA GLY A 30 2.91 -5.99 -15.87
C GLY A 30 1.92 -6.93 -15.17
N PRO A 31 1.09 -7.65 -15.91
CA PRO A 31 -0.12 -8.31 -15.39
C PRO A 31 0.15 -9.45 -14.39
N SER A 32 1.38 -9.92 -14.26
CA SER A 32 1.70 -10.97 -13.29
C SER A 32 1.81 -10.49 -11.86
N CYS A 33 1.97 -9.19 -11.65
CA CYS A 33 2.22 -8.61 -10.34
C CYS A 33 1.00 -8.47 -9.46
N GLY A 34 -0.17 -8.51 -10.05
CA GLY A 34 -1.42 -8.22 -9.38
C GLY A 34 -1.61 -6.73 -9.05
N PRO A 35 -2.76 -6.41 -8.45
CA PRO A 35 -3.13 -5.03 -8.12
C PRO A 35 -2.26 -4.42 -7.04
N PHE A 36 -2.07 -3.11 -7.12
CA PHE A 36 -1.45 -2.31 -6.07
C PHE A 36 -2.47 -1.77 -5.07
N TYR A 37 -1.97 -1.45 -3.88
CA TYR A 37 -2.72 -0.81 -2.80
C TYR A 37 -1.89 0.29 -2.18
N GLY A 38 -2.56 1.33 -1.71
CA GLY A 38 -2.07 2.60 -1.26
C GLY A 38 -2.87 3.71 -1.94
N GLY A 39 -2.68 4.97 -1.57
CA GLY A 39 -3.30 6.11 -2.25
C GLY A 39 -2.49 6.59 -3.46
N ILE A 40 -3.04 7.52 -4.21
CA ILE A 40 -2.30 8.25 -5.25
C ILE A 40 -1.16 9.02 -4.57
N GLY A 41 0.08 8.81 -5.00
CA GLY A 41 1.25 9.43 -4.39
C GLY A 41 1.62 8.92 -2.99
N ALA A 42 0.89 7.95 -2.47
CA ALA A 42 1.16 7.30 -1.18
C ALA A 42 2.13 6.11 -1.35
N PRO A 43 2.69 5.59 -0.24
CA PRO A 43 3.41 4.33 -0.28
C PRO A 43 2.52 3.21 -0.84
N ALA A 44 3.02 2.46 -1.81
CA ALA A 44 2.26 1.43 -2.49
C ALA A 44 2.96 0.06 -2.42
N PHE A 45 2.16 -0.99 -2.43
CA PHE A 45 2.61 -2.37 -2.53
C PHE A 45 1.58 -3.20 -3.28
N SER A 46 2.00 -4.30 -3.88
CA SER A 46 1.10 -5.16 -4.63
C SER A 46 0.85 -6.49 -3.95
N ARG A 47 -0.32 -7.06 -4.27
CA ARG A 47 -0.63 -8.45 -3.99
C ARG A 47 -0.74 -9.22 -5.30
N SER A 48 0.15 -10.17 -5.49
CA SER A 48 0.28 -10.91 -6.74
C SER A 48 -0.89 -11.87 -6.98
N PHE A 49 -1.02 -12.36 -8.19
CA PHE A 49 -1.96 -13.44 -8.53
C PHE A 49 -1.61 -14.79 -7.88
N THR A 50 -0.45 -14.90 -7.22
CA THR A 50 -0.12 -16.03 -6.34
C THR A 50 -0.65 -15.86 -4.93
N GLY A 51 -1.19 -14.69 -4.56
CA GLY A 51 -1.66 -14.37 -3.22
C GLY A 51 -0.55 -13.93 -2.26
N SER A 52 0.65 -13.60 -2.75
CA SER A 52 1.73 -13.04 -1.94
C SER A 52 1.88 -11.53 -2.11
N PHE A 53 2.40 -10.84 -1.10
CA PHE A 53 2.80 -9.45 -1.23
C PHE A 53 4.23 -9.38 -1.74
N ASN A 54 4.46 -8.77 -2.90
CA ASN A 54 5.73 -8.93 -3.60
C ASN A 54 6.32 -7.66 -4.22
N ARG A 55 5.55 -6.61 -4.47
CA ARG A 55 6.08 -5.32 -4.91
C ARG A 55 5.93 -4.29 -3.82
N TRP A 56 7.00 -3.53 -3.63
CA TRP A 56 7.15 -2.61 -2.53
C TRP A 56 7.63 -1.27 -3.08
N HIS A 57 6.70 -0.42 -3.48
CA HIS A 57 6.96 0.92 -3.96
C HIS A 57 6.65 1.92 -2.84
N LEU A 58 7.39 1.84 -1.75
CA LEU A 58 7.18 2.68 -0.58
C LEU A 58 7.72 4.09 -0.77
N GLN A 59 8.70 4.23 -1.67
CA GLN A 59 9.28 5.51 -2.07
C GLN A 59 8.99 5.75 -3.55
N PRO A 60 8.59 6.98 -3.95
CA PRO A 60 8.40 7.31 -5.36
C PRO A 60 9.69 7.08 -6.17
N GLY A 61 9.54 6.50 -7.35
CA GLY A 61 10.66 6.21 -8.25
C GLY A 61 11.50 4.99 -7.88
N TYR A 62 11.21 4.30 -6.78
CA TYR A 62 11.93 3.11 -6.36
C TYR A 62 11.10 1.85 -6.57
N HIS A 63 11.69 0.88 -7.23
CA HIS A 63 11.08 -0.41 -7.48
C HIS A 63 11.70 -1.49 -6.59
N GLY A 64 10.87 -2.20 -5.84
CA GLY A 64 11.28 -3.39 -5.10
C GLY A 64 10.34 -4.54 -5.45
N CYS A 65 10.89 -5.63 -5.99
CA CYS A 65 10.12 -6.81 -6.33
C CYS A 65 10.70 -8.03 -5.63
N ARG A 66 10.03 -8.46 -4.55
CA ARG A 66 10.38 -9.68 -3.84
C ARG A 66 9.27 -10.09 -2.89
N ASP A 67 9.16 -11.38 -2.70
CA ASP A 67 8.32 -11.94 -1.64
C ASP A 67 9.00 -11.78 -0.28
N ILE A 68 8.24 -11.31 0.70
CA ILE A 68 8.68 -11.27 2.10
C ILE A 68 7.87 -12.32 2.85
N SER A 69 8.54 -13.35 3.34
CA SER A 69 7.89 -14.52 3.98
C SER A 69 6.98 -14.17 5.15
N SER A 70 7.26 -13.06 5.83
CA SER A 70 6.46 -12.56 6.96
C SER A 70 5.35 -11.58 6.57
N ALA A 71 5.17 -11.25 5.28
CA ALA A 71 4.05 -10.45 4.76
C ALA A 71 3.00 -11.39 4.19
N LEU A 72 2.05 -11.85 4.99
CA LEU A 72 1.08 -12.86 4.57
C LEU A 72 -0.23 -12.84 5.35
N LEU A 73 -1.21 -13.54 4.81
CA LEU A 73 -2.48 -13.84 5.45
C LEU A 73 -2.58 -15.35 5.71
N LEU A 74 -2.95 -15.71 6.93
CA LEU A 74 -3.26 -17.09 7.31
C LEU A 74 -4.75 -17.25 7.55
N VAL A 75 -5.29 -18.41 7.17
CA VAL A 75 -6.63 -18.86 7.55
C VAL A 75 -6.54 -20.18 8.31
N TRP A 76 -7.19 -20.22 9.44
CA TRP A 76 -7.29 -21.39 10.30
C TRP A 76 -8.73 -21.83 10.47
N TRP A 77 -8.94 -23.14 10.61
CA TRP A 77 -10.27 -23.69 10.91
C TRP A 77 -10.20 -24.97 11.70
N LYS A 78 -11.26 -25.21 12.47
CA LYS A 78 -11.42 -26.43 13.26
C LYS A 78 -12.90 -26.87 13.28
N LEU A 79 -13.15 -28.05 12.78
CA LEU A 79 -14.43 -28.74 12.94
C LEU A 79 -14.45 -29.48 14.27
N LYS A 80 -15.63 -29.63 14.89
CA LYS A 80 -15.81 -30.38 16.14
C LYS A 80 -15.31 -31.83 15.97
N GLY A 81 -14.44 -32.27 16.88
CA GLY A 81 -13.84 -33.60 16.84
C GLY A 81 -12.70 -33.81 15.83
N HIS A 82 -12.32 -32.80 15.07
CA HIS A 82 -11.21 -32.85 14.12
C HIS A 82 -10.00 -32.05 14.61
N ARG A 83 -8.82 -32.39 14.09
CA ARG A 83 -7.63 -31.56 14.28
C ARG A 83 -7.77 -30.25 13.53
N PRO A 84 -7.21 -29.15 14.06
CA PRO A 84 -7.17 -27.89 13.35
C PRO A 84 -6.38 -28.00 12.06
N LYS A 85 -6.67 -27.13 11.12
CA LYS A 85 -5.92 -26.94 9.87
C LYS A 85 -5.66 -25.47 9.66
N CYS A 86 -4.53 -25.17 9.05
CA CYS A 86 -4.13 -23.82 8.69
C CYS A 86 -3.57 -23.79 7.25
N ARG A 87 -3.86 -22.70 6.54
CA ARG A 87 -3.29 -22.42 5.23
C ARG A 87 -2.82 -20.99 5.13
N VAL A 88 -1.73 -20.79 4.40
CA VAL A 88 -1.42 -19.46 3.89
C VAL A 88 -2.31 -19.18 2.67
N LEU A 89 -2.86 -17.97 2.62
CA LEU A 89 -3.67 -17.50 1.49
C LEU A 89 -2.74 -17.04 0.36
N SER A 90 -1.89 -17.96 -0.08
CA SER A 90 -0.90 -17.80 -1.14
C SER A 90 -0.53 -19.15 -1.72
N LEU A 91 -0.02 -19.17 -2.95
CA LEU A 91 0.56 -20.36 -3.59
C LEU A 91 1.98 -20.66 -3.08
N GLN A 92 2.61 -19.71 -2.38
CA GLN A 92 3.94 -19.88 -1.82
C GLN A 92 3.85 -20.53 -0.44
N ASP A 93 4.70 -21.53 -0.22
CA ASP A 93 4.84 -22.18 1.08
C ASP A 93 5.64 -21.25 2.02
N PRO A 94 5.09 -20.87 3.18
CA PRO A 94 5.81 -20.02 4.13
C PRO A 94 6.88 -20.75 4.93
N GLU A 95 7.10 -22.06 4.67
CA GLU A 95 8.04 -22.92 5.38
C GLU A 95 7.78 -22.96 6.90
N VAL A 96 6.52 -22.88 7.29
CA VAL A 96 6.08 -22.92 8.69
C VAL A 96 5.38 -24.26 8.97
N GLU A 97 5.79 -24.93 10.04
CA GLU A 97 5.17 -26.19 10.45
C GLU A 97 3.67 -26.01 10.70
N GLY A 98 2.85 -26.94 10.22
CA GLY A 98 1.39 -26.89 10.36
C GLY A 98 0.65 -25.97 9.39
N VAL A 99 1.35 -25.15 8.63
CA VAL A 99 0.78 -24.27 7.59
C VAL A 99 1.01 -24.88 6.21
N LYS A 100 0.00 -24.84 5.35
CA LYS A 100 0.08 -25.33 3.97
C LYS A 100 -0.27 -24.22 2.98
N ALA A 101 0.45 -24.15 1.87
CA ALA A 101 0.11 -23.27 0.75
C ALA A 101 -1.19 -23.72 0.06
N MET A 102 -1.84 -22.76 -0.62
CA MET A 102 -2.92 -23.02 -1.56
C MET A 102 -2.36 -23.58 -2.87
N LYS A 103 -3.23 -24.16 -3.69
CA LYS A 103 -2.88 -24.58 -5.05
C LYS A 103 -3.53 -23.63 -6.07
N GLU A 104 -2.97 -23.54 -7.27
CA GLU A 104 -3.52 -22.70 -8.34
C GLU A 104 -5.02 -22.91 -8.58
N SER A 105 -5.46 -24.19 -8.57
CA SER A 105 -6.89 -24.53 -8.76
C SER A 105 -7.80 -24.13 -7.58
N GLN A 106 -7.25 -23.59 -6.51
CA GLN A 106 -7.97 -23.24 -5.28
C GLN A 106 -8.10 -21.72 -5.07
N LEU A 107 -7.51 -20.92 -5.97
CA LEU A 107 -7.55 -19.47 -5.93
C LEU A 107 -8.01 -18.92 -7.27
N GLN A 108 -8.98 -18.01 -7.22
CA GLN A 108 -9.39 -17.17 -8.34
C GLN A 108 -9.37 -15.71 -7.89
N VAL A 109 -9.00 -14.81 -8.78
CA VAL A 109 -8.86 -13.38 -8.50
C VAL A 109 -9.77 -12.60 -9.43
N GLY A 110 -10.70 -11.85 -8.87
CA GLY A 110 -11.56 -10.92 -9.60
C GLY A 110 -11.09 -9.48 -9.35
N ILE A 111 -10.98 -8.69 -10.42
CA ILE A 111 -10.44 -7.33 -10.34
C ILE A 111 -11.40 -6.36 -10.99
N LEU A 112 -11.75 -5.29 -10.29
CA LEU A 112 -12.40 -4.11 -10.85
C LEU A 112 -11.95 -2.90 -10.04
N PHE A 113 -10.99 -2.15 -10.59
CA PHE A 113 -10.34 -1.04 -9.91
C PHE A 113 -11.32 -0.16 -9.10
N PRO A 114 -11.00 0.17 -7.84
CA PRO A 114 -9.82 -0.21 -7.06
C PRO A 114 -10.00 -1.50 -6.24
N PHE A 115 -11.06 -2.27 -6.50
CA PHE A 115 -11.39 -3.48 -5.75
C PHE A 115 -10.74 -4.72 -6.36
N THR A 116 -10.19 -5.58 -5.51
CA THR A 116 -9.80 -6.93 -5.85
C THR A 116 -10.53 -7.90 -4.92
N ILE A 117 -11.08 -8.97 -5.46
CA ILE A 117 -11.70 -10.04 -4.67
C ILE A 117 -10.99 -11.35 -4.98
N GLU A 118 -10.36 -11.92 -3.99
CA GLU A 118 -9.80 -13.27 -4.04
C GLU A 118 -10.83 -14.27 -3.51
N HIS A 119 -11.05 -15.32 -4.26
CA HIS A 119 -11.91 -16.45 -3.86
C HIS A 119 -11.05 -17.69 -3.65
N TYR A 120 -11.08 -18.21 -2.43
CA TYR A 120 -10.40 -19.43 -2.02
C TYR A 120 -11.39 -20.54 -1.75
N SER A 121 -11.22 -21.66 -2.44
CA SER A 121 -12.06 -22.85 -2.25
C SER A 121 -11.23 -24.11 -2.43
N ALA A 122 -11.31 -25.03 -1.46
CA ALA A 122 -10.65 -26.32 -1.51
C ALA A 122 -11.54 -27.42 -0.96
N ALA A 123 -11.39 -28.63 -1.47
CA ALA A 123 -12.23 -29.77 -1.05
C ALA A 123 -12.08 -30.14 0.44
N ASP A 124 -10.91 -29.82 1.03
CA ASP A 124 -10.64 -30.08 2.45
C ASP A 124 -10.88 -28.87 3.36
N MET A 125 -11.36 -27.75 2.81
CA MET A 125 -11.85 -26.59 3.56
C MET A 125 -13.36 -26.70 3.77
N PRO A 126 -13.87 -26.49 4.97
CA PRO A 126 -15.32 -26.54 5.25
C PRO A 126 -16.06 -25.28 4.79
N MET A 127 -15.32 -24.28 4.29
CA MET A 127 -15.84 -22.97 3.92
C MET A 127 -15.30 -22.50 2.58
N ASP A 128 -16.05 -21.65 1.91
CA ASP A 128 -15.54 -20.75 0.88
C ASP A 128 -15.13 -19.44 1.54
N LEU A 129 -14.02 -18.90 1.08
CA LEU A 129 -13.43 -17.69 1.62
C LEU A 129 -13.32 -16.65 0.51
N TYR A 130 -13.86 -15.46 0.74
CA TYR A 130 -13.68 -14.30 -0.11
C TYR A 130 -12.94 -13.22 0.64
N LEU A 131 -11.89 -12.66 0.02
CA LEU A 131 -11.17 -11.50 0.53
C LEU A 131 -11.30 -10.37 -0.46
N ARG A 132 -11.70 -9.20 0.00
CA ARG A 132 -11.66 -7.98 -0.78
C ARG A 132 -10.57 -7.06 -0.27
N PHE A 133 -9.74 -6.60 -1.19
CA PHE A 133 -8.70 -5.61 -0.96
C PHE A 133 -9.04 -4.35 -1.72
N PHE A 134 -8.86 -3.18 -1.11
CA PHE A 134 -8.98 -1.90 -1.83
C PHE A 134 -8.37 -0.74 -1.05
N SER A 135 -8.08 0.34 -1.76
CA SER A 135 -7.75 1.66 -1.23
C SER A 135 -8.83 2.66 -1.63
N PRO A 136 -9.06 3.76 -0.90
CA PRO A 136 -10.20 4.64 -1.11
C PRO A 136 -9.97 5.60 -2.28
N LEU A 137 -9.77 5.08 -3.48
CA LEU A 137 -9.59 5.87 -4.69
C LEU A 137 -10.94 6.39 -5.21
N VAL A 138 -11.50 7.32 -4.45
CA VAL A 138 -12.75 7.97 -4.81
C VAL A 138 -12.47 9.06 -5.83
N PRO A 139 -13.18 9.12 -6.97
CA PRO A 139 -13.07 10.22 -7.90
C PRO A 139 -13.31 11.58 -7.21
N GLU A 140 -12.53 12.58 -7.62
CA GLU A 140 -12.48 13.90 -7.00
C GLU A 140 -13.84 14.62 -6.95
N ASP A 141 -14.63 14.51 -8.02
CA ASP A 141 -15.97 15.09 -8.12
C ASP A 141 -17.01 14.45 -7.19
N LEU A 142 -16.72 13.27 -6.67
CA LEU A 142 -17.60 12.57 -5.72
C LEU A 142 -17.30 12.89 -4.26
N VAL A 143 -16.17 13.53 -3.97
CA VAL A 143 -15.73 13.93 -2.62
C VAL A 143 -15.18 15.36 -2.64
N PRO A 144 -15.95 16.36 -3.10
CA PRO A 144 -15.48 17.74 -3.18
C PRO A 144 -15.11 18.32 -1.80
N GLU A 145 -15.61 17.72 -0.72
CA GLU A 145 -15.28 18.05 0.67
C GLU A 145 -13.93 17.48 1.13
N ASP A 146 -13.40 16.47 0.44
CA ASP A 146 -12.16 15.78 0.77
C ASP A 146 -11.48 15.24 -0.53
N PRO A 147 -10.97 16.14 -1.38
CA PRO A 147 -10.38 15.75 -2.66
C PRO A 147 -9.11 14.90 -2.50
N GLU A 148 -8.49 14.95 -1.32
CA GLU A 148 -7.28 14.17 -1.01
C GLU A 148 -7.58 12.79 -0.44
N ALA A 149 -8.86 12.37 -0.33
CA ALA A 149 -9.23 11.02 0.11
C ALA A 149 -8.52 9.94 -0.71
N ALA A 150 -8.31 10.17 -2.01
CA ALA A 150 -7.58 9.27 -2.88
C ALA A 150 -6.06 9.17 -2.58
N ALA A 151 -5.50 10.10 -1.80
CA ALA A 151 -4.09 10.08 -1.37
C ALA A 151 -3.86 9.31 -0.07
N LEU A 152 -4.90 8.81 0.59
CA LEU A 152 -4.76 8.15 1.89
C LEU A 152 -3.92 6.87 1.79
N PRO A 153 -2.90 6.72 2.64
CA PRO A 153 -1.98 5.59 2.61
C PRO A 153 -2.57 4.34 3.29
N VAL A 154 -3.74 3.89 2.83
CA VAL A 154 -4.50 2.83 3.49
C VAL A 154 -4.87 1.69 2.54
N MET A 155 -4.92 0.46 3.09
CA MET A 155 -5.50 -0.70 2.45
C MET A 155 -6.52 -1.35 3.39
N TYR A 156 -7.75 -1.49 2.91
CA TYR A 156 -8.78 -2.29 3.57
C TYR A 156 -8.70 -3.74 3.13
N ILE A 157 -8.95 -4.66 4.07
CA ILE A 157 -9.09 -6.09 3.81
C ILE A 157 -10.39 -6.55 4.46
N ASP A 158 -11.38 -6.86 3.64
CA ASP A 158 -12.63 -7.47 4.09
C ASP A 158 -12.58 -8.96 3.83
N VAL A 159 -12.94 -9.74 4.84
CA VAL A 159 -12.95 -11.20 4.79
C VAL A 159 -14.36 -11.70 5.00
N GLU A 160 -14.82 -12.59 4.13
CA GLU A 160 -16.12 -13.23 4.19
C GLU A 160 -15.94 -14.75 4.17
N LEU A 161 -16.41 -15.41 5.22
CA LEU A 161 -16.26 -16.85 5.49
C LEU A 161 -17.62 -17.53 5.37
N HIS A 162 -17.86 -18.26 4.28
CA HIS A 162 -19.09 -19.03 4.06
C HIS A 162 -18.93 -20.46 4.52
N ASN A 163 -19.53 -20.84 5.63
CA ASN A 163 -19.54 -22.22 6.08
C ASN A 163 -20.48 -23.07 5.20
N ARG A 164 -19.90 -24.04 4.48
CA ARG A 164 -20.64 -24.93 3.58
C ARG A 164 -21.12 -26.21 4.26
N THR A 165 -20.87 -26.36 5.55
CA THR A 165 -21.20 -27.60 6.29
C THR A 165 -22.49 -27.45 7.11
N ASP A 166 -23.02 -28.57 7.56
CA ASP A 166 -24.20 -28.62 8.44
C ASP A 166 -23.83 -28.50 9.93
N SER A 167 -22.60 -28.11 10.25
CA SER A 167 -22.12 -27.93 11.62
C SER A 167 -21.33 -26.65 11.76
N GLU A 168 -21.18 -26.18 12.99
CA GLU A 168 -20.35 -25.01 13.29
C GLU A 168 -18.88 -25.26 12.97
N VAL A 169 -18.20 -24.22 12.51
CA VAL A 169 -16.75 -24.22 12.25
C VAL A 169 -16.12 -23.09 13.05
N LYS A 170 -15.11 -23.40 13.87
CA LYS A 170 -14.26 -22.37 14.44
C LYS A 170 -13.27 -21.91 13.40
N THR A 171 -13.11 -20.60 13.25
CA THR A 171 -12.24 -19.99 12.24
C THR A 171 -11.33 -18.94 12.85
N GLY A 172 -10.22 -18.70 12.20
CA GLY A 172 -9.31 -17.60 12.51
C GLY A 172 -8.67 -17.09 11.22
N VAL A 173 -8.50 -15.78 11.13
CA VAL A 173 -7.74 -15.11 10.07
C VAL A 173 -6.70 -14.23 10.72
N ALA A 174 -5.46 -14.29 10.25
CA ALA A 174 -4.37 -13.47 10.76
C ALA A 174 -3.63 -12.78 9.61
N LEU A 175 -3.37 -11.49 9.79
CA LEU A 175 -2.51 -10.68 8.94
C LEU A 175 -1.16 -10.50 9.64
N PHE A 176 -0.09 -10.89 8.96
CA PHE A 176 1.29 -10.71 9.37
C PHE A 176 1.94 -9.66 8.47
N TRP A 177 2.69 -8.73 9.07
CA TRP A 177 3.32 -7.64 8.33
C TRP A 177 4.69 -7.29 8.87
N PRO A 178 5.74 -7.29 8.04
CA PRO A 178 7.07 -6.89 8.44
C PRO A 178 7.16 -5.37 8.62
N ASN A 179 7.96 -4.91 9.57
CA ASN A 179 8.29 -3.50 9.68
C ASN A 179 9.32 -3.14 8.61
N GLN A 180 8.92 -2.31 7.65
CA GLN A 180 9.76 -1.85 6.56
C GLN A 180 10.18 -0.38 6.70
N LEU A 181 9.82 0.27 7.80
CA LEU A 181 10.19 1.65 8.04
C LEU A 181 11.72 1.80 8.07
N GLY A 182 12.17 2.90 7.49
CA GLY A 182 13.57 3.20 7.38
C GLY A 182 14.34 2.38 6.35
N ARG A 183 13.70 1.51 5.60
CA ARG A 183 14.34 0.73 4.52
C ARG A 183 14.20 1.46 3.20
N ARG A 184 15.30 1.63 2.50
CA ARG A 184 15.29 2.11 1.11
C ARG A 184 15.31 0.93 0.15
N GLN A 185 14.61 1.09 -0.95
CA GLN A 185 14.66 0.14 -2.05
C GLN A 185 15.75 0.60 -3.03
N ALA A 186 16.45 -0.34 -3.64
CA ALA A 186 17.45 -0.03 -4.65
C ALA A 186 16.75 0.37 -5.96
N LEU A 187 17.27 1.41 -6.63
CA LEU A 187 16.82 1.81 -7.97
C LEU A 187 17.34 0.87 -9.06
N ASP A 188 18.44 0.18 -8.81
CA ASP A 188 19.13 -0.63 -9.80
C ASP A 188 18.80 -2.11 -9.64
N ALA A 189 18.44 -2.77 -10.74
CA ALA A 189 18.16 -4.20 -10.78
C ALA A 189 19.34 -5.08 -10.33
N SER A 190 20.58 -4.59 -10.47
CA SER A 190 21.78 -5.28 -9.98
C SER A 190 21.87 -5.26 -8.44
N GLU A 191 21.26 -4.29 -7.79
CA GLU A 191 21.16 -4.18 -6.33
C GLU A 191 19.91 -4.88 -5.76
N GLN A 192 18.94 -5.23 -6.61
CA GLN A 192 17.71 -5.93 -6.20
C GLN A 192 17.98 -7.34 -5.67
N GLN A 193 19.11 -7.92 -5.93
CA GLN A 193 19.47 -9.29 -5.48
C GLN A 193 20.07 -9.35 -4.09
N THR A 194 20.48 -8.24 -3.55
CA THR A 194 21.04 -8.20 -2.20
C THR A 194 20.01 -7.69 -1.24
N ASP A 195 19.62 -8.58 -0.35
CA ASP A 195 19.06 -8.31 0.97
C ASP A 195 18.61 -6.86 1.25
N CYS A 196 17.48 -6.66 1.86
CA CYS A 196 17.04 -5.37 2.40
C CYS A 196 18.01 -4.78 3.45
N SER A 197 19.24 -5.25 3.44
CA SER A 197 20.35 -4.59 4.08
C SER A 197 20.73 -3.39 3.22
N TRP A 198 20.43 -2.23 3.71
CA TRP A 198 20.81 -0.93 3.25
C TRP A 198 22.14 -0.85 2.49
N PRO A 199 22.16 -0.39 1.27
CA PRO A 199 23.22 0.52 0.92
C PRO A 199 22.88 1.85 1.59
N ALA A 200 23.63 2.25 2.61
CA ALA A 200 23.69 3.64 2.94
C ALA A 200 23.97 4.38 1.62
N ARG A 201 23.06 5.25 1.14
CA ARG A 201 23.45 6.17 0.08
C ARG A 201 24.71 6.85 0.57
N SER A 202 25.77 6.77 -0.20
CA SER A 202 27.08 7.36 0.12
C SER A 202 27.01 8.88 0.36
N ASN A 203 25.90 9.52 0.01
CA ASN A 203 25.62 10.94 0.20
C ASN A 203 24.91 11.27 1.51
N TYR A 204 24.41 10.32 2.25
CA TYR A 204 24.09 10.55 3.65
C TYR A 204 25.39 10.49 4.42
N GLY A 205 26.12 11.60 4.46
CA GLY A 205 27.28 11.76 5.32
C GLY A 205 26.91 11.28 6.72
N ASN A 206 27.62 10.26 7.21
CA ASN A 206 27.63 9.75 8.58
C ASN A 206 26.45 10.23 9.46
N ILE A 207 25.25 10.03 8.99
CA ILE A 207 24.11 10.06 9.88
C ILE A 207 24.32 8.80 10.70
N ASN A 208 24.77 8.97 11.95
CA ASN A 208 24.55 7.99 12.99
C ASN A 208 23.04 7.84 13.06
N LEU A 209 22.50 6.94 12.22
CA LEU A 209 21.14 6.45 12.40
C LEU A 209 21.11 6.00 13.84
N PRO A 210 20.16 6.47 14.68
CA PRO A 210 20.03 5.94 16.01
C PRO A 210 20.02 4.43 15.86
N ALA A 211 20.91 3.74 16.56
CA ALA A 211 21.16 2.32 16.41
C ALA A 211 19.95 1.45 16.82
N GLU A 212 18.80 2.08 17.08
CA GLU A 212 17.61 1.46 17.63
C GLU A 212 16.40 1.79 16.79
N PHE A 213 15.78 0.76 16.24
CA PHE A 213 14.40 0.83 15.75
C PHE A 213 13.51 0.67 16.98
N SER A 214 12.84 1.73 17.41
CA SER A 214 11.76 1.58 18.36
C SER A 214 10.50 1.24 17.59
N ALA A 215 10.09 -0.01 17.61
CA ALA A 215 8.71 -0.34 17.40
C ALA A 215 8.05 -0.20 18.77
N GLU A 216 7.53 0.96 19.11
CA GLU A 216 6.65 1.09 20.26
C GLU A 216 5.33 0.47 19.88
N PHE A 217 5.07 -0.68 20.47
CA PHE A 217 3.79 -1.35 20.35
C PHE A 217 2.95 -0.91 21.53
N SER A 218 2.07 0.04 21.31
CA SER A 218 1.00 0.24 22.24
C SER A 218 -0.11 -0.76 21.90
N SER A 219 -0.20 -1.85 22.63
CA SER A 219 -1.42 -2.64 22.71
C SER A 219 -2.46 -1.81 23.45
N SER A 220 -2.98 -0.77 22.82
CA SER A 220 -4.16 -0.13 23.31
C SER A 220 -5.35 -0.94 22.82
N VAL A 221 -5.86 -1.81 23.69
CA VAL A 221 -7.26 -2.19 23.59
C VAL A 221 -8.02 -0.88 23.70
N LEU A 222 -8.41 -0.31 22.59
CA LEU A 222 -9.34 0.81 22.53
C LEU A 222 -10.72 0.26 22.91
N SER A 223 -10.86 -0.19 24.15
CA SER A 223 -12.15 -0.40 24.76
C SER A 223 -12.82 0.96 24.85
N SER A 224 -14.07 1.01 24.45
CA SER A 224 -14.93 2.17 24.63
C SER A 224 -14.89 2.61 26.11
N GLY A 225 -13.97 3.53 26.47
CA GLY A 225 -13.88 4.08 27.83
C GLY A 225 -12.50 4.21 28.46
N GLY A 226 -11.41 3.85 27.82
CA GLY A 226 -10.06 3.92 28.40
C GLY A 226 -9.33 5.22 28.07
N ALA A 227 -8.77 5.86 29.07
CA ALA A 227 -8.01 7.09 28.98
C ALA A 227 -6.68 6.91 28.23
N GLY A 228 -6.43 7.82 27.31
CA GLY A 228 -5.22 8.41 26.82
C GLY A 228 -3.92 7.62 26.78
N VAL A 229 -3.45 7.42 25.56
CA VAL A 229 -2.04 7.63 25.22
C VAL A 229 -1.81 9.14 25.33
N ASP A 230 -0.70 9.55 25.92
CA ASP A 230 -0.44 10.92 26.36
C ASP A 230 -0.91 11.99 25.34
N GLY A 231 -1.98 12.68 25.71
CA GLY A 231 -2.43 13.93 25.10
C GLY A 231 -3.46 13.85 23.98
N PHE A 232 -3.82 12.69 23.44
CA PHE A 232 -4.83 12.56 22.39
C PHE A 232 -6.07 11.79 22.86
N SER A 233 -7.09 12.53 23.27
CA SER A 233 -8.45 12.02 23.44
C SER A 233 -9.11 11.89 22.06
N THR A 234 -8.78 10.86 21.29
CA THR A 234 -9.57 10.50 20.13
C THR A 234 -10.82 9.77 20.60
N LYS A 235 -11.93 10.47 20.64
CA LYS A 235 -13.23 9.81 20.53
C LYS A 235 -13.29 9.24 19.12
N LEU A 236 -12.92 7.96 18.98
CA LEU A 236 -13.34 7.19 17.82
C LEU A 236 -14.83 7.36 17.65
N PRO A 237 -15.34 7.53 16.42
CA PRO A 237 -16.77 7.54 16.18
C PRO A 237 -17.39 6.34 16.89
N SER A 238 -18.49 6.54 17.58
CA SER A 238 -19.17 5.55 18.42
C SER A 238 -19.70 4.31 17.65
N THR A 239 -19.32 4.13 16.41
CA THR A 239 -19.83 3.14 15.45
C THR A 239 -18.84 2.04 15.09
N GLY A 240 -17.58 2.10 15.51
CA GLY A 240 -16.61 1.04 15.21
C GLY A 240 -15.83 0.60 16.45
N LEU A 241 -15.88 -0.68 16.80
CA LEU A 241 -15.01 -1.27 17.82
C LEU A 241 -13.73 -1.73 17.15
N LEU A 242 -12.64 -0.97 17.31
CA LEU A 242 -11.31 -1.48 17.05
C LEU A 242 -11.04 -2.62 18.04
N SER A 243 -10.83 -3.81 17.52
CA SER A 243 -10.65 -5.00 18.36
C SER A 243 -9.19 -5.24 18.71
N SER A 244 -8.26 -4.94 17.78
CA SER A 244 -6.81 -5.06 17.97
C SER A 244 -6.07 -4.08 17.09
N VAL A 245 -5.09 -3.40 17.63
CA VAL A 245 -4.28 -2.40 16.91
C VAL A 245 -2.82 -2.57 17.28
N VAL A 246 -1.96 -2.65 16.27
CA VAL A 246 -0.50 -2.62 16.43
C VAL A 246 0.06 -1.49 15.60
N VAL A 247 0.87 -0.64 16.20
CA VAL A 247 1.61 0.41 15.51
C VAL A 247 3.08 0.04 15.50
N GLN A 248 3.64 -0.07 14.31
CA GLN A 248 5.07 -0.15 14.08
C GLN A 248 5.55 1.28 13.85
N THR A 249 6.54 1.74 14.58
CA THR A 249 7.02 3.11 14.44
C THR A 249 8.50 3.18 14.21
N ARG A 250 8.91 4.18 13.47
CA ARG A 250 10.25 4.71 13.42
C ARG A 250 10.18 6.22 13.42
N THR A 251 10.06 6.77 14.60
CA THR A 251 10.09 8.22 14.80
C THR A 251 11.41 8.58 15.50
N PRO A 252 12.18 9.52 14.96
CA PRO A 252 13.42 9.95 15.60
C PRO A 252 13.14 10.78 16.86
N ASP A 253 14.12 10.87 17.75
CA ASP A 253 14.11 11.79 18.91
C ASP A 253 14.24 13.28 18.48
N ARG A 254 13.98 13.59 17.25
CA ARG A 254 14.00 14.93 16.66
C ARG A 254 12.61 15.31 16.15
N PRO A 255 12.27 16.60 16.08
CA PRO A 255 10.92 17.05 15.72
C PRO A 255 10.54 16.80 14.26
N VAL A 256 11.48 16.38 13.42
CA VAL A 256 11.28 16.24 11.98
C VAL A 256 11.57 14.81 11.55
N VAL A 257 10.59 14.18 10.93
CA VAL A 257 10.76 12.89 10.25
C VAL A 257 11.38 13.09 8.86
N ARG A 258 12.09 12.08 8.39
CA ARG A 258 12.63 12.00 7.04
C ARG A 258 11.94 10.91 6.24
N ASP A 259 12.38 10.78 5.01
CA ASP A 259 11.95 9.71 4.13
C ASP A 259 12.05 8.33 4.79
N MET A 260 11.01 7.52 4.64
CA MET A 260 10.84 6.19 5.26
C MET A 260 10.79 6.17 6.80
N GLU A 261 10.69 7.31 7.44
CA GLU A 261 10.37 7.42 8.87
C GLU A 261 8.87 7.68 9.03
N GLY A 262 8.29 7.15 10.10
CA GLY A 262 6.87 7.28 10.37
C GLY A 262 6.28 6.08 11.09
N GLU A 263 5.04 5.75 10.77
CA GLU A 263 4.29 4.67 11.40
C GLU A 263 3.64 3.73 10.37
N VAL A 264 3.58 2.44 10.69
CA VAL A 264 2.72 1.46 10.02
C VAL A 264 1.77 0.87 11.03
N LEU A 265 0.46 1.00 10.78
CA LEU A 265 -0.58 0.49 11.65
C LEU A 265 -1.27 -0.71 11.01
N LEU A 266 -1.41 -1.78 11.79
CA LEU A 266 -2.27 -2.91 11.49
C LEU A 266 -3.41 -2.91 12.49
N CYS A 267 -4.64 -3.01 12.04
CA CYS A 267 -5.75 -3.26 12.95
C CYS A 267 -6.71 -4.32 12.41
N ALA A 268 -7.34 -5.03 13.35
CA ALA A 268 -8.54 -5.81 13.12
C ALA A 268 -9.72 -5.08 13.79
N TYR A 269 -10.83 -4.92 13.07
CA TYR A 269 -12.00 -4.21 13.59
C TYR A 269 -13.29 -4.93 13.23
N SER A 270 -14.35 -4.68 14.00
CA SER A 270 -15.69 -5.19 13.71
C SER A 270 -16.59 -4.06 13.24
N HIS A 271 -17.37 -4.31 12.23
CA HIS A 271 -18.49 -3.45 11.88
C HIS A 271 -19.63 -3.71 12.84
N ASN A 272 -20.05 -2.69 13.57
CA ASN A 272 -21.30 -2.76 14.33
C ASN A 272 -22.46 -2.51 13.38
N ASP A 273 -22.98 -3.57 12.80
CA ASP A 273 -24.33 -3.53 12.28
C ASP A 273 -25.29 -3.47 13.48
N GLU A 274 -25.92 -2.31 13.72
CA GLU A 274 -26.95 -2.17 14.77
C GLU A 274 -28.05 -3.23 14.63
N GLU A 275 -28.26 -3.74 13.43
CA GLU A 275 -29.23 -4.79 13.13
C GLU A 275 -28.77 -6.17 13.63
N GLU A 276 -27.48 -6.46 13.64
CA GLU A 276 -26.92 -7.69 14.20
C GLU A 276 -26.91 -7.69 15.72
N LEU A 277 -26.65 -6.54 16.36
CA LEU A 277 -26.80 -6.36 17.81
C LEU A 277 -28.24 -6.57 18.27
N ARG A 278 -29.21 -6.16 17.47
CA ARG A 278 -30.67 -6.37 17.77
C ARG A 278 -31.09 -7.82 17.62
N ARG A 279 -30.39 -8.65 16.85
CA ARG A 279 -30.72 -10.07 16.66
C ARG A 279 -30.21 -10.99 17.77
N GLY A 280 -29.50 -10.47 18.76
CA GLY A 280 -29.13 -11.20 19.97
C GLY A 280 -28.09 -12.31 19.76
N ALA A 281 -27.43 -12.35 18.62
CA ALA A 281 -26.28 -13.23 18.41
C ALA A 281 -25.06 -12.58 19.05
N ALA A 282 -24.71 -13.00 20.26
CA ALA A 282 -23.45 -12.63 20.89
C ALA A 282 -22.30 -13.18 20.02
N LYS A 283 -21.82 -12.38 19.08
CA LYS A 283 -20.59 -12.68 18.35
C LYS A 283 -19.42 -12.55 19.30
N THR A 284 -18.83 -13.66 19.65
CA THR A 284 -17.57 -13.67 20.35
C THR A 284 -16.47 -13.61 19.28
N VAL A 285 -16.23 -12.41 18.73
CA VAL A 285 -15.05 -12.16 17.92
C VAL A 285 -13.91 -11.83 18.86
N PHE A 286 -12.90 -12.68 18.89
CA PHE A 286 -11.68 -12.43 19.63
C PHE A 286 -10.63 -11.92 18.67
N SER A 287 -10.00 -10.80 19.00
CA SER A 287 -8.89 -10.26 18.24
C SER A 287 -7.67 -10.17 19.15
N ARG A 288 -6.52 -10.38 18.59
CA ARG A 288 -5.22 -10.26 19.28
C ARG A 288 -4.17 -9.67 18.36
N GLU A 289 -3.21 -8.99 18.94
CA GLU A 289 -2.04 -8.43 18.30
C GLU A 289 -0.77 -9.02 18.89
N LEU A 290 0.30 -9.04 18.11
CA LEU A 290 1.61 -9.53 18.52
C LEU A 290 2.74 -8.99 17.65
N THR A 291 3.92 -8.90 18.24
CA THR A 291 5.18 -8.64 17.56
C THR A 291 6.06 -9.86 17.49
N PHE A 292 6.85 -9.96 16.43
CA PHE A 292 7.77 -11.06 16.19
C PHE A 292 9.04 -10.59 15.49
N LYS A 293 10.12 -11.40 15.61
CA LYS A 293 11.32 -11.27 14.77
C LYS A 293 11.08 -11.94 13.42
N THR A 294 11.46 -11.28 12.34
CA THR A 294 11.27 -11.80 10.97
C THR A 294 12.31 -12.85 10.59
N GLU A 295 13.46 -12.88 11.29
CA GLU A 295 14.56 -13.81 11.02
C GLU A 295 14.89 -14.67 12.23
N ALA A 296 15.17 -15.96 12.00
CA ALA A 296 15.56 -16.90 13.05
C ALA A 296 17.04 -16.78 13.47
N ASN A 297 17.88 -16.06 12.72
CA ASN A 297 19.34 -16.10 12.85
C ASN A 297 19.96 -14.73 13.19
N GLY A 298 19.62 -14.19 14.34
CA GLY A 298 20.47 -13.18 14.96
C GLY A 298 21.58 -13.87 15.75
N THR A 299 22.81 -13.89 15.26
CA THR A 299 24.00 -14.29 16.03
C THR A 299 24.32 -13.23 17.07
N GLY A 300 23.55 -13.11 18.11
CA GLY A 300 23.79 -12.19 19.20
C GLY A 300 23.13 -12.66 20.46
N ILE A 301 23.95 -13.13 21.40
CA ILE A 301 23.75 -13.32 22.85
C ILE A 301 22.26 -13.37 23.25
N ALA A 302 21.76 -14.57 23.51
CA ALA A 302 20.41 -14.79 23.99
C ALA A 302 20.20 -14.16 25.37
N PRO A 303 19.29 -13.21 25.55
CA PRO A 303 18.69 -12.96 26.84
C PRO A 303 17.67 -14.07 27.15
N GLU A 304 17.48 -14.35 28.40
CA GLU A 304 16.62 -15.43 28.91
C GLU A 304 15.12 -15.33 28.57
N ALA A 305 14.66 -14.24 27.93
CA ALA A 305 13.34 -14.12 27.30
C ALA A 305 13.53 -14.00 25.79
N GLN A 306 13.41 -15.12 25.07
CA GLN A 306 13.49 -15.08 23.61
C GLN A 306 12.23 -14.44 23.04
N PRO A 307 12.38 -13.41 22.18
CA PRO A 307 11.26 -12.87 21.43
C PRO A 307 10.65 -13.94 20.53
N TYR A 308 9.36 -13.89 20.35
CA TYR A 308 8.68 -14.72 19.38
C TYR A 308 9.28 -14.52 17.99
N THR A 309 9.59 -15.60 17.30
CA THR A 309 10.01 -15.56 15.88
C THR A 309 8.79 -15.71 14.98
N PHE A 310 8.87 -15.21 13.75
CA PHE A 310 7.79 -15.37 12.78
C PHE A 310 7.34 -16.83 12.63
N PRO A 311 8.22 -17.82 12.41
CA PRO A 311 7.79 -19.22 12.30
C PRO A 311 7.11 -19.74 13.56
N TRP A 312 7.57 -19.35 14.74
CA TRP A 312 6.96 -19.77 15.99
C TRP A 312 5.55 -19.20 16.16
N VAL A 313 5.35 -17.90 15.87
CA VAL A 313 4.04 -17.25 15.99
C VAL A 313 3.04 -17.81 14.97
N ALA A 314 3.49 -18.01 13.73
CA ALA A 314 2.67 -18.59 12.68
C ALA A 314 2.28 -20.06 13.01
N ASN A 315 3.20 -20.84 13.58
CA ASN A 315 2.91 -22.19 14.07
C ASN A 315 1.89 -22.16 15.23
N TYR A 316 2.09 -21.27 16.20
CA TYR A 316 1.12 -21.11 17.30
C TYR A 316 -0.28 -20.78 16.76
N PHE A 317 -0.38 -19.87 15.79
CA PHE A 317 -1.64 -19.59 15.14
C PHE A 317 -2.21 -20.82 14.42
N ALA A 318 -1.37 -21.61 13.75
CA ALA A 318 -1.79 -22.85 13.07
C ALA A 318 -2.35 -23.92 14.03
N GLU A 319 -1.90 -23.93 15.28
CA GLU A 319 -2.40 -24.85 16.32
C GLU A 319 -3.66 -24.33 17.00
N HIS A 320 -3.74 -23.02 17.27
CA HIS A 320 -4.75 -22.45 18.16
C HIS A 320 -5.82 -21.60 17.46
N GLY A 321 -5.56 -21.10 16.25
CA GLY A 321 -6.44 -20.18 15.52
C GLY A 321 -6.47 -18.76 16.08
N MET A 322 -5.56 -18.45 16.98
CA MET A 322 -5.37 -17.14 17.61
C MET A 322 -3.89 -16.89 17.83
N LEU A 323 -3.50 -15.62 17.93
CA LEU A 323 -2.15 -15.24 18.36
C LEU A 323 -1.96 -15.49 19.86
N PRO A 324 -0.73 -15.73 20.33
CA PRO A 324 -0.45 -15.82 21.77
C PRO A 324 -0.72 -14.48 22.46
N GLU A 325 -0.98 -14.51 23.75
CA GLU A 325 -1.06 -13.30 24.57
C GLU A 325 0.33 -12.73 24.78
N SER A 326 0.49 -11.44 24.50
CA SER A 326 1.71 -10.70 24.79
C SER A 326 1.37 -9.23 24.97
N GLU A 327 1.92 -8.63 26.02
CA GLU A 327 1.84 -7.19 26.28
C GLU A 327 3.19 -6.50 26.03
N GLU A 328 4.13 -7.20 25.39
CA GLU A 328 5.50 -6.71 25.24
C GLU A 328 5.64 -5.83 24.00
N SER A 329 6.21 -4.65 24.18
CA SER A 329 6.73 -3.82 23.11
C SER A 329 8.16 -4.21 22.77
N TRP A 330 8.53 -4.06 21.50
CA TRP A 330 9.82 -4.50 21.00
C TRP A 330 10.58 -3.35 20.37
N ILE A 331 11.86 -3.26 20.76
CA ILE A 331 12.83 -2.38 20.12
C ILE A 331 13.79 -3.29 19.33
N ALA A 332 13.86 -3.07 18.01
CA ALA A 332 14.81 -3.76 17.17
C ALA A 332 16.01 -2.87 16.88
N ARG A 333 17.20 -3.46 16.91
CA ARG A 333 18.42 -2.79 16.47
C ARG A 333 18.50 -2.76 14.94
N CYS A 334 19.31 -1.85 14.42
CA CYS A 334 19.71 -1.86 13.02
C CYS A 334 20.17 -3.28 12.62
N HIS A 335 19.63 -3.86 11.56
CA HIS A 335 19.82 -5.25 11.09
C HIS A 335 18.92 -6.32 11.74
N GLU A 336 18.14 -6.02 12.74
CA GLU A 336 17.13 -6.95 13.23
C GLU A 336 15.81 -6.70 12.51
N GLY A 337 15.28 -7.72 11.85
CA GLY A 337 13.95 -7.67 11.26
C GLY A 337 12.89 -7.92 12.33
N ILE A 338 11.90 -7.04 12.39
CA ILE A 338 10.70 -7.21 13.23
C ILE A 338 9.45 -7.12 12.38
N GLY A 339 8.36 -7.65 12.87
CA GLY A 339 7.06 -7.55 12.26
C GLY A 339 5.97 -7.62 13.31
N SER A 340 4.75 -7.41 12.86
CA SER A 340 3.56 -7.46 13.69
C SER A 340 2.49 -8.33 13.06
N ALA A 341 1.61 -8.86 13.88
CA ALA A 341 0.45 -9.59 13.42
C ALA A 341 -0.80 -9.15 14.18
N VAL A 342 -1.91 -9.15 13.49
CA VAL A 342 -3.25 -9.02 14.05
C VAL A 342 -4.10 -10.19 13.58
N ALA A 343 -4.95 -10.72 14.45
CA ALA A 343 -5.81 -11.84 14.12
C ALA A 343 -7.24 -11.63 14.61
N SER A 344 -8.19 -12.16 13.87
CA SER A 344 -9.60 -12.22 14.24
C SER A 344 -10.07 -13.67 14.21
N SER A 345 -10.78 -14.10 15.22
CA SER A 345 -11.30 -15.47 15.35
C SER A 345 -12.79 -15.44 15.65
N SER A 346 -13.52 -16.36 15.03
CA SER A 346 -14.98 -16.48 15.18
C SER A 346 -15.45 -17.93 15.12
N THR A 347 -16.73 -18.15 15.40
CA THR A 347 -17.41 -19.41 15.16
C THR A 347 -18.49 -19.20 14.11
N VAL A 348 -18.31 -19.77 12.94
CA VAL A 348 -19.24 -19.69 11.83
C VAL A 348 -20.29 -20.79 11.96
N GLN A 349 -21.55 -20.43 12.13
CA GLN A 349 -22.65 -21.39 12.25
C GLN A 349 -22.84 -22.16 10.93
N ALA A 350 -23.54 -23.32 11.00
CA ALA A 350 -23.86 -24.13 9.82
C ALA A 350 -24.55 -23.29 8.74
N GLN A 351 -24.06 -23.32 7.50
CA GLN A 351 -24.65 -22.62 6.35
C GLN A 351 -24.71 -21.07 6.52
N HIS A 352 -23.95 -20.49 7.46
CA HIS A 352 -23.90 -19.04 7.69
C HIS A 352 -22.58 -18.45 7.20
N THR A 353 -22.60 -17.14 7.12
CA THR A 353 -21.45 -16.31 6.75
C THR A 353 -21.01 -15.48 7.93
N GLU A 354 -19.70 -15.38 8.13
CA GLU A 354 -19.07 -14.48 9.08
C GLU A 354 -18.10 -13.54 8.38
N HIS A 355 -17.88 -12.39 9.00
CA HIS A 355 -17.02 -11.33 8.46
C HIS A 355 -15.91 -11.00 9.43
N ALA A 356 -14.75 -10.65 8.86
CA ALA A 356 -13.64 -10.03 9.58
C ALA A 356 -13.09 -8.87 8.73
N HIS A 357 -12.64 -7.82 9.39
CA HIS A 357 -12.12 -6.63 8.72
C HIS A 357 -10.75 -6.29 9.26
N PHE A 358 -9.85 -5.96 8.34
CA PHE A 358 -8.52 -5.47 8.68
C PHE A 358 -8.25 -4.17 7.93
N LEU A 359 -7.42 -3.33 8.52
CA LEU A 359 -6.90 -2.13 7.89
C LEU A 359 -5.40 -2.08 8.09
N LEU A 360 -4.70 -1.69 7.03
CA LEU A 360 -3.27 -1.38 7.04
C LEU A 360 -3.10 0.08 6.65
N VAL A 361 -2.29 0.81 7.41
CA VAL A 361 -1.96 2.22 7.17
C VAL A 361 -0.45 2.37 7.10
N HIS A 362 0.06 3.11 6.12
CA HIS A 362 1.47 3.48 5.99
C HIS A 362 1.64 5.00 6.12
N ASP A 363 1.70 5.53 7.34
CA ASP A 363 2.00 6.94 7.57
C ASP A 363 3.51 7.20 7.41
N ILE A 364 3.93 7.40 6.16
CA ILE A 364 5.29 7.77 5.76
C ILE A 364 5.17 9.12 5.05
N PRO A 365 5.14 10.23 5.81
CA PRO A 365 4.68 11.52 5.29
C PRO A 365 5.67 12.22 4.36
N ILE A 366 6.96 11.91 4.47
CA ILE A 366 8.02 12.64 3.76
C ILE A 366 8.55 11.81 2.59
N ILE A 367 8.74 12.50 1.46
CA ILE A 367 9.47 12.01 0.31
C ILE A 367 10.78 12.79 0.24
N GLU A 368 11.90 12.10 0.10
CA GLU A 368 13.20 12.69 -0.19
C GLU A 368 13.69 12.15 -1.53
N PHE A 369 13.79 13.02 -2.51
CA PHE A 369 14.32 12.67 -3.82
C PHE A 369 15.85 12.65 -3.85
N GLY A 370 16.42 12.26 -4.99
CA GLY A 370 17.85 12.05 -5.14
C GLY A 370 18.73 13.25 -4.85
N GLY A 371 18.27 14.46 -5.14
CA GLY A 371 18.96 15.71 -4.84
C GLY A 371 18.92 16.11 -3.37
N GLY A 372 18.09 15.44 -2.56
CA GLY A 372 18.01 15.65 -1.12
C GLY A 372 16.91 16.60 -0.65
N ARG A 373 16.08 17.09 -1.57
CA ARG A 373 14.91 17.93 -1.23
C ARG A 373 13.80 17.06 -0.64
N ASN A 374 13.15 17.59 0.40
CA ASN A 374 12.06 16.91 1.10
C ASN A 374 10.71 17.52 0.73
N TRP A 375 9.75 16.65 0.50
CA TRP A 375 8.36 17.01 0.19
C TRP A 375 7.40 16.29 1.12
N GLY A 376 6.37 16.99 1.58
CA GLY A 376 5.24 16.35 2.29
C GLY A 376 4.30 15.69 1.28
N ARG A 377 3.83 14.47 1.57
CA ARG A 377 2.78 13.84 0.78
C ARG A 377 1.45 14.58 0.92
N ALA A 378 0.58 14.48 -0.06
CA ALA A 378 -0.68 15.23 -0.10
C ALA A 378 -1.54 15.04 1.17
N TYR A 379 -1.68 13.82 1.68
CA TYR A 379 -2.47 13.56 2.90
C TYR A 379 -1.96 14.29 4.15
N CYS A 380 -0.72 14.81 4.14
CA CYS A 380 -0.17 15.58 5.26
C CYS A 380 -0.88 16.92 5.47
N SER A 381 -1.55 17.44 4.44
CA SER A 381 -2.37 18.64 4.56
C SER A 381 -3.48 18.47 5.60
N GLN A 382 -4.03 17.27 5.72
CA GLN A 382 -5.10 16.94 6.65
C GLN A 382 -4.58 16.37 7.98
N PHE A 383 -3.55 15.51 7.95
CA PHE A 383 -3.12 14.77 9.14
C PHE A 383 -1.83 15.28 9.77
N GLY A 384 -1.08 16.14 9.07
CA GLY A 384 0.25 16.57 9.48
C GLY A 384 1.35 15.63 8.97
N GLY A 385 2.61 16.07 9.14
CA GLY A 385 3.78 15.40 8.56
C GLY A 385 4.80 14.92 9.58
N ASP A 386 4.40 14.73 10.83
CA ASP A 386 5.29 14.27 11.90
C ASP A 386 5.46 12.74 11.94
N GLY A 387 4.74 12.00 11.07
CA GLY A 387 4.81 10.55 11.00
C GLY A 387 4.27 9.82 12.22
N ARG A 388 3.32 10.43 12.93
CA ARG A 388 2.67 9.88 14.14
C ARG A 388 1.15 9.90 14.03
N ASN A 389 0.63 9.83 12.82
CA ASN A 389 -0.78 10.02 12.53
C ASN A 389 -1.50 8.73 12.10
N ALA A 390 -0.83 7.57 12.13
CA ALA A 390 -1.40 6.32 11.63
C ALA A 390 -2.74 5.97 12.31
N VAL A 391 -2.90 6.23 13.61
CA VAL A 391 -4.15 6.01 14.35
C VAL A 391 -5.25 6.98 13.90
N HIS A 392 -4.91 8.26 13.64
CA HIS A 392 -5.86 9.26 13.14
C HIS A 392 -6.32 8.90 11.73
N ILE A 393 -5.39 8.54 10.86
CA ILE A 393 -5.68 8.09 9.49
C ILE A 393 -6.56 6.85 9.53
N ALA A 394 -6.25 5.86 10.38
CA ALA A 394 -7.05 4.66 10.54
C ALA A 394 -8.49 4.97 10.99
N SER A 395 -8.64 5.83 12.00
CA SER A 395 -9.94 6.23 12.53
C SER A 395 -10.79 6.93 11.47
N PHE A 396 -10.18 7.85 10.74
CA PHE A 396 -10.83 8.57 9.64
C PHE A 396 -11.23 7.62 8.52
N ALA A 397 -10.31 6.76 8.09
CA ALA A 397 -10.55 5.78 7.04
C ALA A 397 -11.70 4.81 7.38
N ILE A 398 -11.74 4.29 8.61
CA ILE A 398 -12.82 3.38 9.04
C ILE A 398 -14.17 4.10 9.07
N ALA A 399 -14.20 5.36 9.52
CA ALA A 399 -15.43 6.14 9.58
C ALA A 399 -16.06 6.40 8.21
N HIS A 400 -15.25 6.55 7.16
CA HIS A 400 -15.72 6.88 5.82
C HIS A 400 -15.76 5.69 4.86
N LYS A 401 -15.32 4.50 5.29
CA LYS A 401 -15.17 3.32 4.44
C LYS A 401 -16.39 3.01 3.59
N ASP A 402 -17.55 2.89 4.22
CA ASP A 402 -18.78 2.46 3.54
C ASP A 402 -19.29 3.52 2.56
N GLU A 403 -19.16 4.77 2.93
CA GLU A 403 -19.50 5.89 2.06
C GLU A 403 -18.63 5.91 0.81
N TRP A 404 -17.31 5.87 0.97
CA TRP A 404 -16.37 5.84 -0.15
C TRP A 404 -16.56 4.63 -1.04
N GLN A 405 -16.71 3.46 -0.44
CA GLN A 405 -17.00 2.24 -1.17
C GLN A 405 -18.27 2.38 -2.04
N GLY A 406 -19.35 2.89 -1.46
CA GLY A 406 -20.60 3.11 -2.18
C GLY A 406 -20.46 4.13 -3.33
N ARG A 407 -19.67 5.20 -3.13
CA ARG A 407 -19.36 6.19 -4.16
C ARG A 407 -18.55 5.57 -5.31
N ILE A 408 -17.52 4.79 -5.02
CA ILE A 408 -16.72 4.08 -6.03
C ILE A 408 -17.58 3.09 -6.82
N GLU A 409 -18.38 2.28 -6.15
CA GLU A 409 -19.26 1.31 -6.81
C GLU A 409 -20.27 1.99 -7.74
N LYS A 410 -20.82 3.12 -7.32
CA LYS A 410 -21.72 3.94 -8.15
C LYS A 410 -20.99 4.49 -9.38
N TRP A 411 -19.78 4.98 -9.22
CA TRP A 411 -18.95 5.47 -10.32
C TRP A 411 -18.64 4.36 -11.34
N GLN A 412 -18.24 3.17 -10.88
CA GLN A 412 -18.02 2.01 -11.73
C GLN A 412 -19.28 1.66 -12.52
N GLN A 413 -20.44 1.64 -11.85
CA GLN A 413 -21.73 1.36 -12.51
C GLN A 413 -22.07 2.41 -13.58
N GLN A 414 -21.81 3.69 -13.34
CA GLN A 414 -22.04 4.75 -14.32
C GLN A 414 -21.18 4.56 -15.57
N ILE A 415 -19.90 4.21 -15.43
CA ILE A 415 -19.03 3.92 -16.59
C ILE A 415 -19.58 2.72 -17.36
N GLN A 416 -19.94 1.64 -16.67
CA GLN A 416 -20.48 0.44 -17.31
C GLN A 416 -21.79 0.72 -18.05
N GLN A 417 -22.68 1.54 -17.49
CA GLN A 417 -23.95 1.93 -18.14
C GLN A 417 -23.72 2.77 -19.38
N ARG A 418 -22.89 3.82 -19.30
CA ARG A 418 -22.57 4.68 -20.45
C ARG A 418 -22.01 3.87 -21.64
N LEU A 419 -21.16 2.90 -21.36
CA LEU A 419 -20.60 2.04 -22.40
C LEU A 419 -21.59 1.00 -22.92
N ALA A 420 -22.49 0.47 -22.08
CA ALA A 420 -23.53 -0.45 -22.49
C ALA A 420 -24.58 0.23 -23.39
N ASP A 421 -24.99 1.45 -23.06
CA ASP A 421 -25.95 2.25 -23.86
C ASP A 421 -25.41 2.60 -25.24
N GLY A 422 -24.07 2.72 -25.38
CA GLY A 422 -23.36 2.95 -26.64
C GLY A 422 -23.05 1.70 -27.48
N ASN A 423 -23.71 0.57 -27.25
CA ASN A 423 -23.37 -0.74 -27.83
C ASN A 423 -21.95 -1.25 -27.45
N GLY A 424 -21.35 -0.72 -26.39
CA GLY A 424 -20.07 -1.14 -25.88
C GLY A 424 -20.13 -2.52 -25.22
N ASN A 425 -19.05 -3.27 -25.35
CA ASN A 425 -18.90 -4.54 -24.68
C ASN A 425 -18.67 -4.31 -23.17
N ARG A 426 -19.40 -5.01 -22.31
CA ARG A 426 -19.22 -4.98 -20.83
C ARG A 426 -17.80 -5.36 -20.39
N VAL A 427 -17.16 -6.26 -21.13
CA VAL A 427 -15.75 -6.62 -20.88
C VAL A 427 -14.83 -5.43 -21.11
N PHE A 428 -15.09 -4.63 -22.15
CA PHE A 428 -14.32 -3.42 -22.43
C PHE A 428 -14.47 -2.37 -21.32
N ALA A 429 -15.65 -2.23 -20.74
CA ALA A 429 -15.85 -1.35 -19.57
C ALA A 429 -14.98 -1.79 -18.37
N GLY A 430 -14.89 -3.10 -18.11
CA GLY A 430 -14.02 -3.64 -17.07
C GLY A 430 -12.54 -3.39 -17.35
N LEU A 431 -12.10 -3.52 -18.60
CA LEU A 431 -10.72 -3.22 -19.00
C LEU A 431 -10.37 -1.75 -18.77
N LEU A 432 -11.22 -0.82 -19.24
CA LEU A 432 -10.98 0.64 -19.07
C LEU A 432 -10.91 1.03 -17.58
N ILE A 433 -11.75 0.43 -16.75
CA ILE A 433 -11.68 0.68 -15.30
C ILE A 433 -10.38 0.13 -14.72
N ASN A 434 -9.96 -1.07 -15.14
CA ASN A 434 -8.75 -1.70 -14.62
C ASN A 434 -7.45 -1.04 -15.10
N ASP A 435 -7.47 -0.35 -16.24
CA ASP A 435 -6.32 0.44 -16.71
C ASP A 435 -5.90 1.53 -15.71
N LEU A 436 -6.79 1.93 -14.78
CA LEU A 436 -6.50 2.93 -13.75
C LEU A 436 -5.58 2.43 -12.61
N TYR A 437 -5.21 1.15 -12.55
CA TYR A 437 -4.33 0.66 -11.50
C TYR A 437 -2.95 1.31 -11.47
N PHE A 438 -2.48 1.91 -12.56
CA PHE A 438 -1.21 2.64 -12.57
C PHE A 438 -1.19 3.83 -11.60
N LEU A 439 -2.35 4.41 -11.27
CA LEU A 439 -2.48 5.50 -10.30
C LEU A 439 -1.97 5.12 -8.91
N MET A 440 -2.07 3.83 -8.53
CA MET A 440 -1.60 3.28 -7.26
C MET A 440 -0.26 2.55 -7.37
N GLY A 441 0.33 2.47 -8.56
CA GLY A 441 1.49 1.62 -8.82
C GLY A 441 2.80 2.10 -8.18
N GLY A 442 2.78 3.17 -7.36
CA GLY A 442 3.99 3.77 -6.79
C GLY A 442 4.78 4.63 -7.77
N GLY A 443 4.31 4.76 -9.01
CA GLY A 443 4.83 5.69 -10.02
C GLY A 443 4.27 7.09 -9.91
N THR A 444 3.43 7.37 -8.92
CA THR A 444 2.88 8.70 -8.69
C THR A 444 3.53 9.34 -7.46
N ALA A 445 3.73 10.65 -7.53
CA ALA A 445 4.08 11.49 -6.39
C ALA A 445 3.07 12.63 -6.32
N TRP A 446 2.33 12.72 -5.23
CA TRP A 446 1.42 13.82 -4.96
C TRP A 446 1.86 14.49 -3.67
N VAL A 447 2.30 15.74 -3.78
CA VAL A 447 2.89 16.48 -2.67
C VAL A 447 2.04 17.69 -2.33
N SER A 448 1.91 17.97 -1.04
CA SER A 448 1.35 19.21 -0.55
C SER A 448 2.46 20.26 -0.49
N GLY A 449 2.16 21.51 -0.80
CA GLY A 449 3.11 22.62 -0.78
C GLY A 449 3.66 23.03 0.59
N THR A 450 3.37 22.28 1.63
CA THR A 450 3.96 22.46 2.94
C THR A 450 5.28 21.71 3.03
N THR A 451 6.37 22.40 2.86
CA THR A 451 7.69 21.93 3.31
C THR A 451 7.62 21.74 4.82
N LEU A 452 7.45 20.51 5.26
CA LEU A 452 7.34 20.15 6.69
C LEU A 452 8.71 20.13 7.38
N VAL A 453 9.76 20.35 6.61
CA VAL A 453 11.15 20.38 7.06
C VAL A 453 11.69 21.78 6.85
N GLU A 454 12.43 22.32 7.81
CA GLU A 454 13.26 23.50 7.59
C GLU A 454 14.33 23.15 6.54
N ASP A 455 13.94 23.20 5.28
CA ASP A 455 14.85 23.01 4.18
C ASP A 455 15.61 24.32 3.95
N THR A 456 16.92 24.26 4.11
CA THR A 456 17.83 25.40 3.86
C THR A 456 18.14 25.57 2.38
N THR A 457 17.62 24.72 1.51
CA THR A 457 17.79 24.79 0.07
C THR A 457 16.91 25.89 -0.54
N ALA A 458 17.32 26.42 -1.68
CA ALA A 458 16.52 27.40 -2.42
C ALA A 458 15.15 26.82 -2.78
N ASP A 459 14.12 27.69 -2.88
CA ASP A 459 12.80 27.28 -3.32
C ASP A 459 12.87 26.50 -4.64
N PRO A 460 11.97 25.50 -4.84
CA PRO A 460 11.86 24.83 -6.13
C PRO A 460 11.58 25.84 -7.25
N VAL A 461 12.11 25.57 -8.42
CA VAL A 461 11.95 26.45 -9.59
C VAL A 461 10.46 26.67 -9.94
N LEU A 462 9.63 25.63 -9.72
CA LEU A 462 8.17 25.73 -9.92
C LEU A 462 7.42 26.19 -8.67
N GLY A 463 8.11 26.52 -7.59
CA GLY A 463 7.52 27.01 -6.34
C GLY A 463 7.16 25.90 -5.35
N ASN A 464 6.71 26.31 -4.14
CA ASN A 464 6.34 25.43 -3.04
C ASN A 464 4.83 25.11 -3.04
N GLY A 465 4.23 24.93 -4.20
CA GLY A 465 2.81 24.58 -4.33
C GLY A 465 2.50 23.09 -4.09
N SER A 466 1.22 22.74 -4.22
CA SER A 466 0.86 21.34 -4.41
C SER A 466 1.24 20.91 -5.82
N HIS A 467 1.95 19.81 -5.94
CA HIS A 467 2.40 19.27 -7.22
C HIS A 467 2.00 17.80 -7.36
N PHE A 468 1.75 17.42 -8.59
CA PHE A 468 1.53 16.01 -8.92
C PHE A 468 2.53 15.55 -9.99
N ALA A 469 3.01 14.32 -9.84
CA ALA A 469 3.91 13.73 -10.81
C ALA A 469 3.54 12.27 -11.10
N LEU A 470 3.67 11.93 -12.37
CA LEU A 470 3.57 10.58 -12.91
C LEU A 470 4.92 10.17 -13.47
N LEU A 471 5.48 9.08 -12.95
CA LEU A 471 6.75 8.52 -13.37
C LEU A 471 6.57 7.78 -14.70
N GLU A 472 7.47 8.00 -15.65
CA GLU A 472 7.45 7.33 -16.94
C GLU A 472 7.69 5.82 -16.80
N GLY A 473 8.65 5.44 -15.97
CA GLY A 473 8.94 4.04 -15.69
C GLY A 473 9.88 3.84 -14.51
N PHE A 474 9.92 2.62 -14.00
CA PHE A 474 10.83 2.21 -12.93
C PHE A 474 12.14 1.60 -13.46
N ASP A 475 12.26 1.47 -14.75
CA ASP A 475 13.39 0.79 -15.37
C ASP A 475 14.59 1.73 -15.57
N THR A 476 15.76 1.13 -15.68
CA THR A 476 17.03 1.84 -15.87
C THR A 476 16.98 2.74 -17.10
N GLY A 477 16.89 4.04 -16.89
CA GLY A 477 16.92 5.04 -17.96
C GLY A 477 15.68 5.93 -18.06
N TYR A 478 14.55 5.57 -17.43
CA TYR A 478 13.29 6.31 -17.57
C TYR A 478 12.69 6.79 -16.23
N TYR A 479 13.54 7.26 -15.32
CA TYR A 479 13.12 7.75 -13.99
C TYR A 479 12.61 9.20 -14.01
N TYR A 480 12.00 9.63 -15.13
CA TYR A 480 11.53 11.00 -15.31
C TYR A 480 10.08 11.14 -14.90
N TYR A 481 9.79 12.25 -14.27
CA TYR A 481 8.43 12.62 -13.88
C TYR A 481 7.80 13.55 -14.90
N ASN A 482 6.54 13.27 -15.20
CA ASN A 482 5.73 14.09 -16.08
C ASN A 482 6.39 14.30 -17.44
N THR A 483 6.98 13.26 -18.04
CA THR A 483 7.37 13.31 -19.45
C THR A 483 6.17 13.76 -20.27
N PHE A 484 6.32 14.80 -21.09
CA PHE A 484 5.17 15.49 -21.68
C PHE A 484 4.32 14.60 -22.59
N ASP A 485 4.95 13.74 -23.38
CA ASP A 485 4.22 12.80 -24.26
C ASP A 485 3.50 11.70 -23.47
N LEU A 486 3.96 11.33 -22.27
CA LEU A 486 3.26 10.41 -21.37
C LEU A 486 1.84 10.92 -21.06
N TRP A 487 1.67 12.25 -20.93
CA TRP A 487 0.38 12.87 -20.63
C TRP A 487 -0.62 12.75 -21.78
N VAL A 488 -0.19 12.59 -23.02
CA VAL A 488 -1.08 12.29 -24.15
C VAL A 488 -1.84 10.97 -23.92
N TYR A 489 -1.20 10.00 -23.27
CA TYR A 489 -1.80 8.69 -22.96
C TYR A 489 -2.52 8.69 -21.60
N ALA A 490 -1.96 9.33 -20.59
CA ALA A 490 -2.48 9.33 -19.23
C ALA A 490 -3.70 10.27 -19.03
N PHE A 491 -3.76 11.38 -19.78
CA PHE A 491 -4.76 12.43 -19.61
C PHE A 491 -6.22 11.93 -19.61
N PRO A 492 -6.67 11.04 -20.53
CA PRO A 492 -8.04 10.53 -20.48
C PRO A 492 -8.39 9.79 -19.19
N ALA A 493 -7.42 9.10 -18.59
CA ALA A 493 -7.61 8.39 -17.32
C ALA A 493 -7.84 9.39 -16.17
N PHE A 494 -7.02 10.44 -16.08
CA PHE A 494 -7.18 11.48 -15.07
C PHE A 494 -8.49 12.25 -15.22
N LEU A 495 -8.89 12.58 -16.45
CA LEU A 495 -10.18 13.24 -16.70
C LEU A 495 -11.38 12.40 -16.25
N SER A 496 -11.23 11.10 -16.12
CA SER A 496 -12.32 10.21 -15.71
C SER A 496 -12.61 10.25 -14.20
N GLY A 497 -11.68 10.75 -13.38
CA GLY A 497 -11.85 10.75 -11.93
C GLY A 497 -11.07 11.82 -11.16
N TRP A 498 -9.94 12.28 -11.70
CA TRP A 498 -9.02 13.18 -10.97
C TRP A 498 -8.51 14.31 -11.86
N PRO A 499 -9.40 15.14 -12.44
CA PRO A 499 -9.01 16.20 -13.36
C PRO A 499 -8.09 17.25 -12.72
N GLY A 500 -8.24 17.54 -11.43
CA GLY A 500 -7.40 18.49 -10.72
C GLY A 500 -5.92 18.08 -10.68
N LEU A 501 -5.62 16.77 -10.67
CA LEU A 501 -4.22 16.31 -10.76
C LEU A 501 -3.60 16.60 -12.13
N ALA A 502 -4.36 16.41 -13.21
CA ALA A 502 -3.90 16.76 -14.54
C ALA A 502 -3.74 18.28 -14.69
N GLU A 503 -4.69 19.06 -14.17
CA GLU A 503 -4.62 20.54 -14.17
C GLU A 503 -3.35 21.02 -13.48
N SER A 504 -3.02 20.48 -12.30
CA SER A 504 -1.78 20.79 -11.57
C SER A 504 -0.52 20.58 -12.41
N VAL A 505 -0.43 19.49 -13.16
CA VAL A 505 0.72 19.22 -14.03
C VAL A 505 0.81 20.20 -15.19
N PHE A 506 -0.32 20.52 -15.83
CA PHE A 506 -0.32 21.49 -16.93
C PHE A 506 -0.01 22.91 -16.44
N GLU A 507 -0.42 23.29 -15.22
CA GLU A 507 0.01 24.54 -14.60
C GLU A 507 1.54 24.58 -14.37
N ASP A 508 2.13 23.47 -13.93
CA ASP A 508 3.57 23.37 -13.79
C ASP A 508 4.28 23.51 -15.14
N TYR A 509 3.76 22.92 -16.20
CA TYR A 509 4.29 23.13 -17.55
C TYR A 509 4.16 24.57 -18.04
N LEU A 510 3.02 25.23 -17.77
CA LEU A 510 2.84 26.64 -18.10
C LEU A 510 3.88 27.55 -17.41
N ARG A 511 4.20 27.25 -16.15
CA ARG A 511 5.28 27.94 -15.43
C ARG A 511 6.65 27.63 -16.02
N ALA A 512 6.88 26.35 -16.37
CA ALA A 512 8.17 25.89 -16.91
C ALA A 512 8.51 26.50 -18.27
N VAL A 513 7.52 26.79 -19.12
CA VAL A 513 7.73 27.39 -20.44
C VAL A 513 8.36 28.78 -20.36
N ASP A 514 8.09 29.54 -19.31
CA ASP A 514 8.65 30.88 -19.14
C ASP A 514 10.05 30.89 -18.53
N LEU A 515 10.55 29.75 -18.11
CA LEU A 515 11.84 29.63 -17.46
C LEU A 515 12.98 29.59 -18.47
N GLN A 516 14.11 30.15 -18.04
CA GLN A 516 15.38 30.08 -18.75
C GLN A 516 16.48 29.62 -17.81
N ASP A 517 17.17 28.54 -18.17
CA ASP A 517 18.36 28.08 -17.50
C ASP A 517 19.52 28.07 -18.50
N GLU A 518 20.46 29.02 -18.31
CA GLU A 518 21.65 29.17 -19.16
C GLU A 518 22.70 28.10 -18.89
N THR A 519 22.55 27.30 -17.84
CA THR A 519 23.46 26.18 -17.61
C THR A 519 23.40 25.25 -18.83
N THR A 520 24.53 24.67 -19.15
CA THR A 520 24.63 23.82 -20.33
C THR A 520 24.90 22.38 -19.91
N ARG A 521 24.16 21.47 -20.49
CA ARG A 521 24.42 20.03 -20.40
C ARG A 521 24.99 19.52 -21.72
N ILE A 522 25.78 18.46 -21.63
CA ILE A 522 26.35 17.82 -22.83
C ILE A 522 25.28 16.94 -23.43
N ILE A 523 24.98 17.17 -24.69
CA ILE A 523 24.18 16.26 -25.48
C ILE A 523 25.12 15.18 -26.01
N TYR A 524 24.78 13.96 -25.83
CA TYR A 524 25.65 12.81 -26.10
C TYR A 524 26.11 12.71 -27.59
N ARG A 525 25.26 13.08 -28.52
CA ARG A 525 25.63 13.17 -29.95
C ARG A 525 24.98 14.40 -30.59
N PRO A 526 25.71 15.30 -31.17
CA PRO A 526 27.14 15.24 -31.54
C PRO A 526 28.11 15.74 -30.47
N ALA A 527 27.89 15.59 -29.19
CA ALA A 527 28.72 16.09 -28.09
C ALA A 527 28.70 17.63 -27.96
N GLU A 528 27.58 18.22 -28.30
CA GLU A 528 27.34 19.65 -28.14
C GLU A 528 26.87 19.96 -26.73
N ARG A 529 27.16 21.18 -26.28
CA ARG A 529 26.56 21.70 -25.05
C ARG A 529 25.35 22.56 -25.42
N ARG A 530 24.21 22.27 -24.79
CA ARG A 530 22.99 23.07 -24.96
C ARG A 530 22.46 23.54 -23.63
N GLN A 531 21.72 24.63 -23.64
CA GLN A 531 21.03 25.12 -22.46
C GLN A 531 19.99 24.09 -21.99
N VAL A 532 19.87 23.95 -20.67
CA VAL A 532 18.93 23.03 -20.03
C VAL A 532 17.50 23.47 -20.30
N LEU A 533 17.20 24.76 -20.15
CA LEU A 533 15.89 25.34 -20.43
C LEU A 533 16.05 26.57 -21.31
N THR A 534 15.16 26.70 -22.29
CA THR A 534 15.06 27.87 -23.16
C THR A 534 13.64 28.43 -23.04
N ALA A 535 13.52 29.69 -22.66
CA ALA A 535 12.22 30.33 -22.55
C ALA A 535 11.39 30.20 -23.85
N GLY A 536 10.11 29.92 -23.70
CA GLY A 536 9.19 29.66 -24.80
C GLY A 536 9.21 28.22 -25.33
N LYS A 537 9.90 27.29 -24.64
CA LYS A 537 9.91 25.88 -25.00
C LYS A 537 9.41 25.00 -23.86
N ILE A 538 8.71 23.95 -24.22
CA ILE A 538 8.24 22.94 -23.27
C ILE A 538 9.43 22.03 -22.92
N PRO A 539 9.80 21.86 -21.62
CA PRO A 539 10.78 20.87 -21.24
C PRO A 539 10.25 19.44 -21.50
N HIS A 540 11.13 18.51 -21.72
CA HIS A 540 10.76 17.11 -21.92
C HIS A 540 10.05 16.53 -20.67
N ASP A 541 10.55 16.84 -19.49
CA ASP A 541 10.07 16.34 -18.21
C ASP A 541 10.16 17.41 -17.12
N LEU A 542 9.49 17.18 -16.01
CA LEU A 542 9.52 18.06 -14.82
C LEU A 542 10.46 17.54 -13.74
N GLY A 543 11.46 16.76 -14.11
CA GLY A 543 12.53 16.29 -13.26
C GLY A 543 12.56 14.78 -13.08
N SER A 544 13.45 14.31 -12.24
CA SER A 544 13.75 12.89 -12.04
C SER A 544 13.70 12.53 -10.56
N ALA A 545 13.29 11.29 -10.26
CA ALA A 545 13.36 10.73 -8.91
C ALA A 545 14.80 10.69 -8.36
N MET A 546 15.82 10.73 -9.23
CA MET A 546 17.22 10.71 -8.86
C MET A 546 17.81 12.10 -8.59
N GLU A 547 17.07 13.14 -8.92
CA GLU A 547 17.40 14.55 -8.74
C GLU A 547 16.32 15.20 -7.85
N ASP A 548 16.01 16.48 -8.06
CA ASP A 548 14.91 17.18 -7.40
C ASP A 548 13.80 17.51 -8.40
N PRO A 549 12.73 16.71 -8.51
CA PRO A 549 11.57 17.06 -9.33
C PRO A 549 11.05 18.46 -8.97
N TRP A 550 10.50 19.15 -9.99
CA TRP A 550 10.03 20.54 -9.93
C TRP A 550 11.09 21.59 -9.65
N HIS A 551 12.33 21.17 -9.44
CA HIS A 551 13.51 22.05 -9.37
C HIS A 551 14.48 21.79 -10.53
N ASP A 552 14.91 20.56 -10.74
CA ASP A 552 15.83 20.16 -11.80
C ASP A 552 15.03 19.62 -12.99
N LEU A 553 14.53 20.55 -13.82
CA LEU A 553 13.68 20.21 -14.97
C LEU A 553 14.49 19.69 -16.16
N ASN A 554 13.81 19.04 -17.11
CA ASN A 554 14.42 18.55 -18.34
C ASN A 554 15.60 17.61 -18.11
N GLY A 555 15.44 16.67 -17.19
CA GLY A 555 16.50 15.75 -16.74
C GLY A 555 16.96 14.78 -17.83
N TYR A 556 16.07 14.41 -18.77
CA TYR A 556 16.36 13.46 -19.83
C TYR A 556 17.54 13.85 -20.73
N SER A 557 17.76 15.14 -20.94
CA SER A 557 18.88 15.64 -21.74
C SER A 557 20.25 15.28 -21.15
N TRP A 558 20.31 14.70 -19.96
CA TRP A 558 21.52 14.59 -19.17
C TRP A 558 22.27 13.25 -19.28
N ARG A 559 21.59 12.12 -19.44
CA ARG A 559 22.27 10.86 -19.16
C ARG A 559 22.68 10.02 -20.38
N ASP A 560 21.84 9.74 -21.31
CA ASP A 560 22.11 8.63 -22.22
C ASP A 560 21.63 8.83 -23.65
N ASP A 561 20.82 9.82 -23.96
CA ASP A 561 20.33 10.00 -25.31
C ASP A 561 20.79 11.32 -25.93
N PRO A 562 21.26 11.26 -27.19
CA PRO A 562 21.68 12.42 -27.96
C PRO A 562 20.57 13.40 -28.29
N ASN A 563 19.36 13.07 -27.98
CA ASN A 563 18.20 13.83 -28.35
C ASN A 563 17.89 14.85 -27.27
N VAL A 564 18.24 16.09 -27.50
CA VAL A 564 17.44 17.18 -26.96
C VAL A 564 16.09 17.00 -27.63
N TRP A 565 15.18 16.37 -26.90
CA TRP A 565 13.82 16.22 -27.38
C TRP A 565 13.22 17.63 -27.54
N LEU A 566 13.24 18.09 -28.76
CA LEU A 566 12.55 19.33 -29.17
C LEU A 566 11.23 19.02 -29.85
N ASP A 567 10.82 17.79 -29.83
CA ASP A 567 9.67 17.25 -30.54
C ASP A 567 8.34 17.70 -29.92
N HIS A 568 8.38 18.20 -28.71
CA HIS A 568 7.20 18.74 -28.04
C HIS A 568 6.92 20.22 -28.37
N ASN A 569 7.79 20.85 -29.18
CA ASN A 569 7.67 22.29 -29.51
C ASN A 569 7.12 22.54 -30.90
#